data_64df7bd3241c3a128aa3090b5523a912
#
_entry.id   64df7bd3241c3a128aa3090b5523a912
#
_cell.length_a   1.000
_cell.length_b   1.000
_cell.length_c   1.000
_cell.angle_alpha   90.00
_cell.angle_beta   90.00
_cell.angle_gamma   90.00
#
_symmetry.space_group_name_H-M   'P 1'
#
loop_
_entity.id
_entity.type
_entity.pdbx_description
1 polymer ?
#
loop_
_entity_poly.entity_id
_entity_poly.type
_entity_poly.pdbx_seq_one_letter_code
_entity_poly.pdbx_strand_id
1 'polypeptide(L)'
;MIVVDDGSRDRTGAIADELAGRDARIRVVHHDRPRNLGYAYKAGVALARFEYVIMFPGDNEGSDEQLDAVLSRAGTADIVVNYISNPRIRPWQRRVVSRLFVAVVNTLFGLRLRYYNGTVLHRTALVRGIDIRTDSFAYQAEALVKLLRAGRSYVEVGTPISPRAAGRTKAFKLKNTIEVGRTLLRLRLGGRAGRQMPQRG
;
A
#
# COMPACT_ATOMS: atom_id res chain seq x y z
N MET A 1 -14.13 -5.88 -8.47
CA MET A 1 -12.82 -5.19 -8.60
C MET A 1 -13.06 -3.69 -8.75
N ILE A 2 -12.16 -2.85 -8.21
CA ILE A 2 -12.22 -1.40 -8.42
C ILE A 2 -10.93 -1.00 -9.14
N VAL A 3 -11.07 -0.48 -10.35
CA VAL A 3 -9.96 0.07 -11.14
C VAL A 3 -9.95 1.57 -10.93
N VAL A 4 -8.84 2.11 -10.44
CA VAL A 4 -8.67 3.55 -10.29
C VAL A 4 -7.66 4.04 -11.31
N ASP A 5 -8.15 4.73 -12.33
CA ASP A 5 -7.36 5.39 -13.35
C ASP A 5 -6.97 6.78 -12.87
N ASP A 6 -5.69 6.96 -12.55
CA ASP A 6 -5.17 8.22 -11.99
C ASP A 6 -4.79 9.23 -13.08
N GLY A 7 -5.72 9.48 -14.01
CA GLY A 7 -5.56 10.46 -15.08
C GLY A 7 -4.61 10.02 -16.17
N SER A 8 -4.74 8.79 -16.65
CA SER A 8 -3.96 8.27 -17.78
C SER A 8 -4.24 9.06 -19.06
N ARG A 9 -3.21 9.22 -19.88
CA ARG A 9 -3.29 9.92 -21.16
C ARG A 9 -3.28 8.99 -22.36
N ASP A 10 -3.12 7.71 -22.10
CA ASP A 10 -3.15 6.62 -23.08
C ASP A 10 -4.51 5.92 -23.06
N ARG A 11 -4.60 4.75 -23.67
CA ARG A 11 -5.83 3.96 -23.74
C ARG A 11 -6.21 3.24 -22.43
N THR A 12 -5.48 3.44 -21.35
CA THR A 12 -5.71 2.71 -20.07
C THR A 12 -7.14 2.90 -19.56
N GLY A 13 -7.63 4.14 -19.50
CA GLY A 13 -9.00 4.44 -19.06
C GLY A 13 -10.05 3.79 -19.95
N ALA A 14 -9.92 3.92 -21.26
CA ALA A 14 -10.86 3.32 -22.22
C ALA A 14 -10.89 1.79 -22.12
N ILE A 15 -9.73 1.14 -21.95
CA ILE A 15 -9.67 -0.30 -21.75
C ILE A 15 -10.35 -0.71 -20.44
N ALA A 16 -10.17 0.07 -19.37
CA ALA A 16 -10.82 -0.20 -18.10
C ALA A 16 -12.36 -0.12 -18.23
N ASP A 17 -12.88 0.88 -18.98
CA ASP A 17 -14.31 1.02 -19.24
C ASP A 17 -14.86 -0.10 -20.11
N GLU A 18 -14.13 -0.52 -21.13
CA GLU A 18 -14.50 -1.69 -21.94
C GLU A 18 -14.62 -2.97 -21.09
N LEU A 19 -13.69 -3.17 -20.16
CA LEU A 19 -13.74 -4.31 -19.24
C LEU A 19 -14.91 -4.22 -18.28
N ALA A 20 -15.20 -3.03 -17.75
CA ALA A 20 -16.35 -2.81 -16.86
C ALA A 20 -17.69 -3.01 -17.59
N GLY A 21 -17.75 -2.66 -18.88
CA GLY A 21 -18.93 -2.94 -19.72
C GLY A 21 -19.18 -4.42 -19.95
N ARG A 22 -18.15 -5.26 -19.86
CA ARG A 22 -18.24 -6.72 -20.04
C ARG A 22 -18.42 -7.50 -18.73
N ASP A 23 -18.02 -6.92 -17.59
CA ASP A 23 -18.08 -7.59 -16.30
C ASP A 23 -18.58 -6.62 -15.20
N ALA A 24 -19.80 -6.81 -14.76
CA ALA A 24 -20.44 -6.00 -13.72
C ALA A 24 -19.72 -6.02 -12.35
N ARG A 25 -18.76 -6.95 -12.17
CA ARG A 25 -17.90 -6.99 -10.96
C ARG A 25 -16.79 -5.94 -11.01
N ILE A 26 -16.55 -5.31 -12.17
CA ILE A 26 -15.55 -4.27 -12.37
C ILE A 26 -16.22 -2.91 -12.26
N ARG A 27 -15.65 -2.05 -11.45
CA ARG A 27 -16.04 -0.65 -11.33
C ARG A 27 -14.83 0.23 -11.61
N VAL A 28 -14.97 1.23 -12.46
CA VAL A 28 -13.90 2.17 -12.81
C VAL A 28 -14.11 3.50 -12.11
N VAL A 29 -13.03 4.14 -11.72
CA VAL A 29 -12.98 5.49 -11.18
C VAL A 29 -11.91 6.25 -11.94
N HIS A 30 -12.27 7.33 -12.59
CA HIS A 30 -11.34 8.20 -13.30
C HIS A 30 -11.04 9.46 -12.49
N HIS A 31 -9.76 9.85 -12.46
CA HIS A 31 -9.36 11.16 -11.98
C HIS A 31 -9.01 12.05 -13.18
N ASP A 32 -9.42 13.30 -13.16
CA ASP A 32 -9.14 14.27 -14.23
C ASP A 32 -7.64 14.53 -14.45
N ARG A 33 -6.84 14.27 -13.44
CA ARG A 33 -5.38 14.44 -13.43
C ARG A 33 -4.71 13.52 -12.42
N PRO A 34 -3.43 13.18 -12.62
CA PRO A 34 -2.67 12.37 -11.67
C PRO A 34 -2.62 13.00 -10.26
N ARG A 35 -3.07 12.24 -9.27
CA ARG A 35 -3.12 12.63 -7.85
C ARG A 35 -2.22 11.79 -6.95
N ASN A 36 -1.45 10.88 -7.53
CA ASN A 36 -0.58 9.92 -6.89
C ASN A 36 -1.27 8.71 -6.24
N LEU A 37 -0.44 7.70 -5.97
CA LEU A 37 -0.88 6.37 -5.55
C LEU A 37 -1.70 6.36 -4.25
N GLY A 38 -1.33 7.19 -3.27
CA GLY A 38 -2.05 7.27 -2.00
C GLY A 38 -3.47 7.83 -2.16
N TYR A 39 -3.65 8.79 -3.06
CA TYR A 39 -4.99 9.31 -3.39
C TYR A 39 -5.84 8.25 -4.07
N ALA A 40 -5.29 7.56 -5.08
CA ALA A 40 -5.97 6.47 -5.78
C ALA A 40 -6.34 5.32 -4.82
N TYR A 41 -5.45 4.97 -3.90
CA TYR A 41 -5.72 3.99 -2.85
C TYR A 41 -6.91 4.39 -1.97
N LYS A 42 -6.93 5.63 -1.48
CA LYS A 42 -8.04 6.13 -0.64
C LYS A 42 -9.37 6.11 -1.38
N ALA A 43 -9.37 6.50 -2.66
CA ALA A 43 -10.57 6.42 -3.51
C ALA A 43 -11.08 4.99 -3.65
N GLY A 44 -10.19 4.01 -3.89
CA GLY A 44 -10.54 2.60 -3.94
C GLY A 44 -11.07 2.06 -2.61
N VAL A 45 -10.42 2.38 -1.49
CA VAL A 45 -10.85 1.99 -0.14
C VAL A 45 -12.24 2.54 0.19
N ALA A 46 -12.52 3.79 -0.17
CA ALA A 46 -13.83 4.40 0.05
C ALA A 46 -14.97 3.63 -0.63
N LEU A 47 -14.70 2.99 -1.75
CA LEU A 47 -15.67 2.24 -2.54
C LEU A 47 -15.68 0.73 -2.26
N ALA A 48 -14.72 0.21 -1.50
CA ALA A 48 -14.62 -1.21 -1.18
C ALA A 48 -15.87 -1.68 -0.42
N ARG A 49 -16.44 -2.84 -0.78
CA ARG A 49 -17.67 -3.36 -0.18
C ARG A 49 -17.48 -4.64 0.64
N PHE A 50 -16.34 -5.30 0.45
CA PHE A 50 -16.04 -6.55 1.12
C PHE A 50 -15.24 -6.35 2.41
N GLU A 51 -15.16 -7.38 3.21
CA GLU A 51 -14.45 -7.38 4.50
C GLU A 51 -12.98 -7.00 4.39
N TYR A 52 -12.35 -7.38 3.28
CA TYR A 52 -10.94 -7.10 3.01
C TYR A 52 -10.78 -6.24 1.76
N VAL A 53 -9.76 -5.41 1.77
CA VAL A 53 -9.29 -4.62 0.64
C VAL A 53 -7.80 -4.85 0.41
N ILE A 54 -7.43 -5.03 -0.84
CA ILE A 54 -6.05 -5.17 -1.30
C ILE A 54 -5.83 -4.22 -2.48
N MET A 55 -4.70 -3.52 -2.49
CA MET A 55 -4.29 -2.75 -3.66
C MET A 55 -3.26 -3.54 -4.44
N PHE A 56 -3.53 -3.71 -5.72
CA PHE A 56 -2.66 -4.39 -6.65
C PHE A 56 -2.30 -3.44 -7.80
N PRO A 57 -1.00 -3.16 -8.04
CA PRO A 57 -0.62 -2.25 -9.11
C PRO A 57 -0.99 -2.80 -10.49
N GLY A 58 -1.51 -1.93 -11.38
CA GLY A 58 -1.84 -2.30 -12.77
C GLY A 58 -0.65 -2.28 -13.73
N ASP A 59 0.59 -2.32 -13.22
CA ASP A 59 1.82 -2.28 -14.03
C ASP A 59 2.36 -3.69 -14.38
N ASN A 60 1.57 -4.71 -14.09
CA ASN A 60 1.90 -6.12 -14.33
C ASN A 60 3.22 -6.61 -13.67
N GLU A 61 3.65 -5.95 -12.57
CA GLU A 61 4.81 -6.41 -11.80
C GLU A 61 4.46 -7.45 -10.72
N GLY A 62 3.21 -7.48 -10.27
CA GLY A 62 2.70 -8.46 -9.34
C GLY A 62 2.33 -9.76 -10.06
N SER A 63 2.66 -10.90 -9.46
CA SER A 63 2.24 -12.20 -9.97
C SER A 63 0.95 -12.68 -9.31
N ASP A 64 0.23 -13.57 -9.98
CA ASP A 64 -0.95 -14.24 -9.43
C ASP A 64 -0.59 -15.00 -8.14
N GLU A 65 0.59 -15.65 -8.13
CA GLU A 65 1.13 -16.32 -6.94
C GLU A 65 1.28 -15.39 -5.73
N GLN A 66 1.69 -14.15 -5.97
CA GLN A 66 1.77 -13.14 -4.91
C GLN A 66 0.39 -12.79 -4.38
N LEU A 67 -0.59 -12.62 -5.27
CA LEU A 67 -1.97 -12.32 -4.91
C LEU A 67 -2.58 -13.48 -4.11
N ASP A 68 -2.44 -14.71 -4.61
CA ASP A 68 -2.95 -15.91 -3.96
C ASP A 68 -2.30 -16.15 -2.59
N ALA A 69 -1.00 -15.97 -2.47
CA ALA A 69 -0.29 -16.10 -1.20
C ALA A 69 -0.77 -15.11 -0.14
N VAL A 70 -1.14 -13.89 -0.54
CA VAL A 70 -1.69 -12.89 0.38
C VAL A 70 -3.16 -13.20 0.70
N LEU A 71 -3.97 -13.54 -0.30
CA LEU A 71 -5.39 -13.84 -0.12
C LEU A 71 -5.62 -15.12 0.71
N SER A 72 -4.77 -16.14 0.56
CA SER A 72 -4.86 -17.37 1.36
C SER A 72 -4.66 -17.16 2.87
N ARG A 73 -4.14 -16.02 3.27
CA ARG A 73 -3.98 -15.61 4.67
C ARG A 73 -5.09 -14.70 5.18
N ALA A 74 -6.10 -14.41 4.36
CA ALA A 74 -7.27 -13.65 4.83
C ALA A 74 -7.92 -14.36 6.04
N GLY A 75 -8.29 -13.57 7.05
CA GLY A 75 -8.84 -14.10 8.30
C GLY A 75 -7.81 -14.53 9.35
N THR A 76 -6.54 -14.72 9.01
CA THR A 76 -5.54 -15.13 10.01
C THR A 76 -5.03 -13.98 10.88
N ALA A 77 -5.16 -12.74 10.40
CA ALA A 77 -4.83 -11.51 11.12
C ALA A 77 -5.64 -10.33 10.56
N ASP A 78 -5.57 -9.17 11.20
CA ASP A 78 -6.18 -7.93 10.72
C ASP A 78 -5.53 -7.42 9.44
N ILE A 79 -4.24 -7.71 9.28
CA ILE A 79 -3.40 -7.23 8.17
C ILE A 79 -2.51 -8.37 7.68
N VAL A 80 -2.45 -8.57 6.36
CA VAL A 80 -1.48 -9.47 5.74
C VAL A 80 -0.49 -8.62 4.94
N VAL A 81 0.78 -8.67 5.30
CA VAL A 81 1.84 -7.88 4.68
C VAL A 81 2.72 -8.76 3.81
N ASN A 82 2.79 -8.48 2.53
CA ASN A 82 3.72 -9.16 1.65
C ASN A 82 5.14 -8.57 1.75
N TYR A 83 6.15 -9.44 1.81
CA TYR A 83 7.55 -9.07 1.67
C TYR A 83 8.25 -9.88 0.57
N ILE A 84 9.33 -9.34 0.02
CA ILE A 84 10.08 -9.97 -1.07
C ILE A 84 11.01 -11.04 -0.49
N SER A 85 10.79 -12.31 -0.86
CA SER A 85 11.57 -13.45 -0.39
C SER A 85 12.92 -13.60 -1.11
N ASN A 86 13.04 -13.11 -2.35
CA ASN A 86 14.26 -13.17 -3.19
C ASN A 86 14.86 -11.78 -3.47
N PRO A 87 15.21 -10.96 -2.47
CA PRO A 87 15.60 -9.56 -2.68
C PRO A 87 16.90 -9.42 -3.48
N ARG A 88 17.68 -10.48 -3.65
CA ARG A 88 18.95 -10.48 -4.41
C ARG A 88 18.76 -10.19 -5.90
N ILE A 89 17.56 -10.42 -6.45
CA ILE A 89 17.21 -10.08 -7.84
C ILE A 89 17.23 -8.57 -8.12
N ARG A 90 17.11 -7.75 -7.08
CA ARG A 90 17.18 -6.28 -7.18
C ARG A 90 18.62 -5.77 -7.11
N PRO A 91 18.97 -4.67 -7.80
CA PRO A 91 20.25 -4.00 -7.66
C PRO A 91 20.59 -3.72 -6.19
N TRP A 92 21.89 -3.84 -5.84
CA TRP A 92 22.32 -3.72 -4.44
C TRP A 92 21.97 -2.35 -3.82
N GLN A 93 22.06 -1.25 -4.59
CA GLN A 93 21.69 0.08 -4.11
C GLN A 93 20.23 0.14 -3.66
N ARG A 94 19.32 -0.47 -4.46
CA ARG A 94 17.89 -0.53 -4.13
C ARG A 94 17.64 -1.36 -2.87
N ARG A 95 18.43 -2.42 -2.66
CA ARG A 95 18.34 -3.25 -1.46
C ARG A 95 18.78 -2.49 -0.22
N VAL A 96 19.89 -1.74 -0.30
CA VAL A 96 20.40 -0.92 0.80
C VAL A 96 19.38 0.16 1.19
N VAL A 97 18.89 0.93 0.21
CA VAL A 97 17.88 1.98 0.48
C VAL A 97 16.61 1.39 1.10
N SER A 98 16.13 0.26 0.58
CA SER A 98 14.95 -0.41 1.13
C SER A 98 15.17 -0.89 2.58
N ARG A 99 16.32 -1.48 2.89
CA ARG A 99 16.67 -1.91 4.25
C ARG A 99 16.80 -0.74 5.21
N LEU A 100 17.44 0.35 4.77
CA LEU A 100 17.56 1.55 5.56
C LEU A 100 16.18 2.16 5.88
N PHE A 101 15.31 2.24 4.87
CA PHE A 101 13.93 2.70 5.08
C PHE A 101 13.19 1.84 6.11
N VAL A 102 13.25 0.51 5.99
CA VAL A 102 12.63 -0.42 6.94
C VAL A 102 13.21 -0.23 8.35
N ALA A 103 14.53 -0.13 8.48
CA ALA A 103 15.19 0.10 9.76
C ALA A 103 14.75 1.41 10.41
N VAL A 104 14.72 2.50 9.64
CA VAL A 104 14.28 3.82 10.12
C VAL A 104 12.83 3.76 10.63
N VAL A 105 11.91 3.19 9.85
CA VAL A 105 10.49 3.11 10.24
C VAL A 105 10.33 2.22 11.48
N ASN A 106 10.96 1.05 11.50
CA ASN A 106 10.89 0.13 12.63
C ASN A 106 11.42 0.80 13.92
N THR A 107 12.56 1.47 13.85
CA THR A 107 13.16 2.17 15.02
C THR A 107 12.30 3.34 15.48
N LEU A 108 11.80 4.18 14.56
CA LEU A 108 11.00 5.35 14.91
C LEU A 108 9.68 4.99 15.58
N PHE A 109 9.07 3.86 15.21
CA PHE A 109 7.73 3.50 15.65
C PHE A 109 7.67 2.24 16.54
N GLY A 110 8.82 1.61 16.83
CA GLY A 110 8.88 0.38 17.65
C GLY A 110 8.26 -0.82 16.95
N LEU A 111 8.35 -0.90 15.61
CA LEU A 111 7.79 -1.96 14.78
C LEU A 111 8.85 -2.98 14.36
N ARG A 112 8.42 -4.12 13.79
CA ARG A 112 9.32 -5.21 13.37
C ARG A 112 8.93 -5.80 12.01
N LEU A 113 8.42 -4.97 11.10
CA LEU A 113 8.09 -5.42 9.75
C LEU A 113 9.36 -5.65 8.91
N ARG A 114 9.29 -6.62 8.00
CA ARG A 114 10.33 -6.89 7.01
C ARG A 114 10.25 -5.95 5.81
N TYR A 115 9.04 -5.45 5.51
CA TYR A 115 8.82 -4.61 4.33
C TYR A 115 7.59 -3.72 4.48
N TYR A 116 7.62 -2.52 3.89
CA TYR A 116 6.52 -1.55 3.96
C TYR A 116 5.85 -1.25 2.61
N ASN A 117 6.49 -1.63 1.50
CA ASN A 117 6.03 -1.28 0.16
C ASN A 117 5.59 -2.52 -0.66
N GLY A 118 5.21 -3.58 0.01
CA GLY A 118 4.64 -4.78 -0.60
C GLY A 118 3.14 -4.64 -0.83
N THR A 119 2.53 -5.66 -1.41
CA THR A 119 1.08 -5.79 -1.46
C THR A 119 0.56 -6.08 -0.05
N VAL A 120 -0.44 -5.33 0.39
CA VAL A 120 -1.01 -5.48 1.74
C VAL A 120 -2.51 -5.67 1.66
N LEU A 121 -2.99 -6.71 2.32
CA LEU A 121 -4.41 -6.95 2.55
C LEU A 121 -4.79 -6.36 3.91
N HIS A 122 -5.79 -5.52 3.93
CA HIS A 122 -6.31 -4.89 5.14
C HIS A 122 -7.77 -5.29 5.37
N ARG A 123 -8.19 -5.44 6.62
CA ARG A 123 -9.62 -5.35 6.93
C ARG A 123 -10.12 -3.96 6.54
N THR A 124 -11.13 -3.91 5.67
CA THR A 124 -11.66 -2.65 5.11
C THR A 124 -12.11 -1.67 6.20
N ALA A 125 -12.78 -2.16 7.23
CA ALA A 125 -13.23 -1.34 8.35
C ALA A 125 -12.06 -0.66 9.09
N LEU A 126 -10.95 -1.37 9.27
CA LEU A 126 -9.77 -0.83 9.97
C LEU A 126 -9.08 0.25 9.17
N VAL A 127 -8.86 0.04 7.87
CA VAL A 127 -8.19 1.04 7.04
C VAL A 127 -9.07 2.27 6.78
N ARG A 128 -10.38 2.12 6.77
CA ARG A 128 -11.33 3.26 6.75
C ARG A 128 -11.35 4.04 8.06
N GLY A 129 -11.09 3.38 9.18
CA GLY A 129 -11.06 4.00 10.51
C GLY A 129 -9.83 4.86 10.78
N ILE A 130 -8.86 4.89 9.88
CA ILE A 130 -7.66 5.72 10.01
C ILE A 130 -7.63 6.84 8.96
N ASP A 131 -7.18 8.03 9.38
CA ASP A 131 -6.96 9.17 8.49
C ASP A 131 -5.60 9.05 7.78
N ILE A 132 -5.56 8.51 6.55
CA ILE A 132 -4.34 8.47 5.70
C ILE A 132 -4.18 9.84 5.05
N ARG A 133 -3.24 10.64 5.53
CA ARG A 133 -3.05 12.04 5.11
C ARG A 133 -2.23 12.21 3.85
N THR A 134 -1.26 11.31 3.62
CA THR A 134 -0.42 11.43 2.43
C THR A 134 -1.09 10.88 1.18
N ASP A 135 -0.90 11.57 0.05
CA ASP A 135 -1.27 11.10 -1.27
C ASP A 135 -0.10 10.40 -1.99
N SER A 136 1.08 10.43 -1.39
CA SER A 136 2.32 9.89 -1.98
C SER A 136 2.44 8.37 -1.81
N PHE A 137 3.54 7.82 -2.30
CA PHE A 137 3.93 6.41 -2.10
C PHE A 137 4.08 6.01 -0.61
N ALA A 138 4.15 6.99 0.31
CA ALA A 138 4.24 6.73 1.75
C ALA A 138 2.91 6.29 2.39
N TYR A 139 1.78 6.32 1.66
CA TYR A 139 0.45 6.01 2.19
C TYR A 139 0.41 4.67 2.92
N GLN A 140 1.08 3.67 2.36
CA GLN A 140 1.08 2.32 2.92
C GLN A 140 1.89 2.23 4.21
N ALA A 141 3.06 2.89 4.26
CA ALA A 141 3.82 2.98 5.50
C ALA A 141 3.04 3.76 6.58
N GLU A 142 2.32 4.82 6.18
CA GLU A 142 1.45 5.57 7.09
C GLU A 142 0.31 4.69 7.64
N ALA A 143 -0.38 3.94 6.77
CA ALA A 143 -1.46 3.03 7.16
C ALA A 143 -0.96 1.95 8.12
N LEU A 144 0.14 1.27 7.77
CA LEU A 144 0.74 0.22 8.59
C LEU A 144 1.17 0.75 9.95
N VAL A 145 1.89 1.88 10.00
CA VAL A 145 2.31 2.48 11.27
C VAL A 145 1.12 2.81 12.16
N LYS A 146 0.06 3.40 11.60
CA LYS A 146 -1.13 3.77 12.39
C LYS A 146 -1.84 2.54 12.93
N LEU A 147 -2.09 1.55 12.10
CA LEU A 147 -2.81 0.33 12.47
C LEU A 147 -2.00 -0.51 13.49
N LEU A 148 -0.71 -0.73 13.23
CA LEU A 148 0.12 -1.54 14.12
C LEU A 148 0.35 -0.86 15.49
N ARG A 149 0.48 0.47 15.52
CA ARG A 149 0.54 1.21 16.80
C ARG A 149 -0.80 1.23 17.54
N ALA A 150 -1.90 1.01 16.85
CA ALA A 150 -3.22 0.78 17.44
C ALA A 150 -3.42 -0.68 17.91
N GLY A 151 -2.37 -1.51 17.89
CA GLY A 151 -2.39 -2.88 18.38
C GLY A 151 -3.06 -3.89 17.43
N ARG A 152 -3.21 -3.54 16.14
CA ARG A 152 -3.80 -4.47 15.17
C ARG A 152 -2.84 -5.61 14.85
N SER A 153 -3.38 -6.81 14.74
CA SER A 153 -2.62 -8.02 14.45
C SER A 153 -2.16 -8.05 12.98
N TYR A 154 -1.01 -8.65 12.73
CA TYR A 154 -0.51 -8.83 11.37
C TYR A 154 0.21 -10.15 11.18
N VAL A 155 0.26 -10.60 9.94
CA VAL A 155 1.08 -11.73 9.47
C VAL A 155 1.87 -11.29 8.24
N GLU A 156 3.10 -11.79 8.11
CA GLU A 156 3.95 -11.51 6.95
C GLU A 156 4.04 -12.73 6.03
N VAL A 157 3.88 -12.50 4.72
CA VAL A 157 3.97 -13.53 3.69
C VAL A 157 5.10 -13.18 2.72
N GLY A 158 6.02 -14.10 2.53
CA GLY A 158 7.14 -13.93 1.59
C GLY A 158 6.80 -14.47 0.22
N THR A 159 6.88 -13.64 -0.82
CA THR A 159 6.75 -14.07 -2.21
C THR A 159 7.94 -13.64 -3.05
N PRO A 160 8.34 -14.45 -4.04
CA PRO A 160 9.36 -14.03 -4.97
C PRO A 160 8.83 -12.93 -5.90
N ILE A 161 9.72 -12.13 -6.43
CA ILE A 161 9.44 -11.21 -7.53
C ILE A 161 10.22 -11.64 -8.76
N SER A 162 9.67 -11.35 -9.94
CA SER A 162 10.35 -11.52 -11.23
C SER A 162 11.20 -10.30 -11.59
N PRO A 163 12.24 -10.45 -12.43
CA PRO A 163 12.94 -9.31 -12.99
C PRO A 163 11.96 -8.42 -13.75
N ARG A 164 12.09 -7.12 -13.59
CA ARG A 164 11.28 -6.15 -14.31
C ARG A 164 11.58 -6.22 -15.81
N ALA A 165 10.58 -6.50 -16.64
CA ALA A 165 10.75 -6.61 -18.09
C ALA A 165 11.12 -5.26 -18.74
N ALA A 166 10.64 -4.12 -18.22
CA ALA A 166 10.95 -2.77 -18.69
C ALA A 166 10.60 -1.68 -17.67
N GLY A 167 11.16 -0.49 -17.83
CA GLY A 167 10.78 0.72 -17.09
C GLY A 167 11.73 1.13 -15.97
N ARG A 168 11.79 2.46 -15.70
CA ARG A 168 12.56 3.05 -14.62
C ARG A 168 11.67 3.24 -13.39
N THR A 169 12.16 2.84 -12.21
CA THR A 169 11.45 3.08 -10.96
C THR A 169 11.31 4.59 -10.67
N LYS A 170 10.08 5.05 -10.45
CA LYS A 170 9.79 6.44 -10.07
C LYS A 170 10.00 6.69 -8.57
N ALA A 171 10.20 5.63 -7.77
CA ALA A 171 10.27 5.71 -6.31
C ALA A 171 11.47 6.51 -5.77
N PHE A 172 12.59 6.56 -6.52
CA PHE A 172 13.82 7.25 -6.11
C PHE A 172 13.90 8.72 -6.55
N LYS A 173 12.80 9.32 -7.01
CA LYS A 173 12.79 10.76 -7.25
C LYS A 173 12.95 11.50 -5.92
N LEU A 174 13.84 12.48 -5.86
CA LEU A 174 14.13 13.28 -4.66
C LEU A 174 12.84 13.81 -3.99
N LYS A 175 11.87 14.24 -4.79
CA LYS A 175 10.55 14.67 -4.32
C LYS A 175 9.86 13.58 -3.47
N ASN A 176 9.87 12.33 -3.92
CA ASN A 176 9.22 11.22 -3.20
C ASN A 176 9.94 10.93 -1.88
N THR A 177 11.26 11.01 -1.84
CA THR A 177 12.06 10.82 -0.62
C THR A 177 11.74 11.89 0.42
N ILE A 178 11.63 13.16 0.01
CA ILE A 178 11.24 14.27 0.89
C ILE A 178 9.83 14.08 1.43
N GLU A 179 8.87 13.68 0.59
CA GLU A 179 7.48 13.42 1.02
C GLU A 179 7.39 12.27 2.02
N VAL A 180 8.18 11.20 1.81
CA VAL A 180 8.29 10.10 2.77
C VAL A 180 8.84 10.61 4.10
N GLY A 181 9.94 11.37 4.09
CA GLY A 181 10.52 11.95 5.31
C GLY A 181 9.53 12.84 6.08
N ARG A 182 8.82 13.72 5.36
CA ARG A 182 7.76 14.57 5.96
C ARG A 182 6.63 13.75 6.57
N THR A 183 6.22 12.67 5.89
CA THR A 183 5.16 11.78 6.40
C THR A 183 5.60 11.10 7.70
N LEU A 184 6.82 10.54 7.74
CA LEU A 184 7.36 9.91 8.94
C LEU A 184 7.50 10.90 10.11
N LEU A 185 7.94 12.12 9.83
CA LEU A 185 8.05 13.16 10.85
C LEU A 185 6.66 13.54 11.41
N ARG A 186 5.67 13.76 10.54
CA ARG A 186 4.29 14.02 10.97
C ARG A 186 3.71 12.89 11.82
N LEU A 187 3.94 11.64 11.43
CA LEU A 187 3.52 10.47 12.20
C LEU A 187 4.16 10.41 13.58
N ARG A 188 5.44 10.77 13.68
CA ARG A 188 6.18 10.79 14.95
C ARG A 188 5.67 11.89 15.89
N LEU A 189 5.42 13.07 15.35
CA LEU A 189 4.93 14.23 16.11
C LEU A 189 3.44 14.09 16.47
N GLY A 190 2.60 13.64 15.54
CA GLY A 190 1.16 13.46 15.76
C GLY A 190 0.81 12.30 16.69
N GLY A 191 1.69 11.32 16.86
CA GLY A 191 1.49 10.18 17.76
C GLY A 191 1.57 10.51 19.25
N ARG A 192 1.88 11.75 19.64
CA ARG A 192 1.79 12.24 21.02
C ARG A 192 0.40 12.72 21.41
N ALA A 193 -0.46 13.06 20.44
CA ALA A 193 -1.80 13.61 20.69
C ALA A 193 -2.93 12.55 20.80
N GLY A 194 -2.67 11.29 20.54
CA GLY A 194 -3.69 10.22 20.43
C GLY A 194 -3.75 9.23 21.58
N ARG A 195 -3.35 9.59 22.80
CA ARG A 195 -3.42 8.70 23.99
C ARG A 195 -4.68 8.90 24.82
N GLN A 196 -5.80 9.25 24.22
CA GLN A 196 -7.09 9.25 24.94
C GLN A 196 -8.20 8.78 24.01
N MET A 197 -8.49 7.47 24.00
CA MET A 197 -9.84 7.00 23.78
C MET A 197 -10.34 6.48 25.14
N PRO A 198 -11.42 7.04 25.69
CA PRO A 198 -12.06 6.46 26.86
C PRO A 198 -12.71 5.15 26.47
N GLN A 199 -12.43 4.11 27.22
CA GLN A 199 -13.27 2.91 27.26
C GLN A 199 -14.65 3.36 27.74
N ARG A 200 -15.65 3.22 26.93
CA ARG A 200 -17.04 3.21 27.41
C ARG A 200 -17.48 1.77 27.51
N GLY A 201 -17.88 1.44 28.72
CA GLY A 201 -18.45 0.21 29.20
C GLY A 201 -19.74 -0.22 28.47
#